data_f9fbc886dc9c4776892bffee6430de6e
#
_entry.id   f9fbc886dc9c4776892bffee6430de6e
#
_cell.length_a   1.000
_cell.length_b   1.000
_cell.length_c   1.000
_cell.angle_alpha   90.00
_cell.angle_beta   90.00
_cell.angle_gamma   90.00
#
_symmetry.space_group_name_H-M   'P 1'
#
loop_
_entity.id
_entity.type
_entity.pdbx_description
1 polymer ?
#
loop_
_entity_poly.entity_id
_entity_poly.type
_entity_poly.pdbx_seq_one_letter_code
_entity_poly.pdbx_strand_id
1 'polypeptide(L)'
;MPNRTAPATPSLISLLLLVTACGGSDDAPPSAVVAVPLSCAEMAGRTVPADQIGLPTTGARVTAAVTVAPSGSGAAARPEHCLVSGEIAPVDPTAPSIRFNLALPTVWNQKALMLGGGGLDGTVPNVVGNVSAGPTDQPLPIGRGYAVFGSDSGHQAGPLASLDASFGLNDEALHNYNSGDALKKTRDVAMLLIQARYGQKPVRSYFSGGSTGGREALTAIQRWPADWDGAIAWYPARAGMVSILGGHRMSRALAQPGAYPNAAKREALFKSAVQTCDAFDGVSDGIIGHQDRCNAVFDPSTALVDGAPLRCPGGADTGDTCLSDAQITAMKVINTPTNLNYLASGETQHPGYNIWGADTGIYTWNTPVQPTVNFLAFNRSAPVLPMPADAPYISIYTDQWIKYHVTRDPGYNSLSLDPENPGAWASRISFLSTTLDAKTDLSGFAARGGRLLMAHGLNDVLVSSRSTRAYYNTLVSQMGLQGLRGFARYYEVPGYNHAASSVFNATWDSLTTLENWVEKATVPGEQITRDTVGVPGRTRPMCEYPKWPQYKGSGDVNAAASFACVN
;
A
#
# COMPACT_ATOMS: atom_id res chain seq x y z
N MET A 1 -30.38 36.78 57.39
CA MET A 1 -30.23 38.04 58.17
C MET A 1 -28.76 38.33 58.29
N PRO A 2 -28.39 39.57 58.30
CA PRO A 2 -27.91 40.29 57.09
C PRO A 2 -26.45 40.76 57.30
N ASN A 3 -25.75 41.14 56.27
CA ASN A 3 -25.35 42.54 56.12
C ASN A 3 -24.70 42.82 54.77
N ARG A 4 -25.20 43.88 54.20
CA ARG A 4 -24.68 44.59 53.01
C ARG A 4 -23.49 45.43 53.40
N THR A 5 -22.52 45.58 52.51
CA THR A 5 -21.86 46.89 52.27
C THR A 5 -21.41 47.00 50.81
N ALA A 6 -21.74 48.11 50.20
CA ALA A 6 -21.56 48.50 48.82
C ALA A 6 -20.24 49.34 48.66
N PRO A 7 -19.93 49.92 47.50
CA PRO A 7 -18.61 49.85 46.85
C PRO A 7 -17.79 51.11 47.08
N ALA A 8 -16.46 50.97 46.89
CA ALA A 8 -15.55 52.11 46.82
C ALA A 8 -14.92 52.17 45.40
N THR A 9 -15.15 53.32 44.77
CA THR A 9 -14.50 53.77 43.54
C THR A 9 -13.04 54.18 43.80
N PRO A 10 -12.09 53.84 42.92
CA PRO A 10 -10.79 54.54 42.92
C PRO A 10 -10.69 55.58 41.76
N SER A 11 -10.12 56.69 42.16
CA SER A 11 -9.81 57.89 41.36
C SER A 11 -8.77 57.63 40.25
N LEU A 12 -9.00 58.26 39.11
CA LEU A 12 -8.03 58.42 38.03
C LEU A 12 -6.86 59.31 38.48
N ILE A 13 -5.65 58.81 38.38
CA ILE A 13 -4.42 59.62 38.35
C ILE A 13 -3.89 59.61 36.92
N SER A 14 -3.96 60.72 36.24
CA SER A 14 -3.36 60.96 34.93
C SER A 14 -1.85 61.12 35.08
N LEU A 15 -1.09 60.20 34.49
CA LEU A 15 0.36 60.28 34.38
C LEU A 15 0.70 60.74 32.95
N LEU A 16 1.21 61.96 32.82
CA LEU A 16 1.75 62.51 31.59
C LEU A 16 3.11 61.84 31.32
N LEU A 17 3.20 61.02 30.31
CA LEU A 17 4.47 60.49 29.77
C LEU A 17 4.93 61.36 28.61
N LEU A 18 6.07 62.02 28.80
CA LEU A 18 6.85 62.68 27.77
C LEU A 18 7.41 61.61 26.80
N VAL A 19 6.99 61.62 25.58
CA VAL A 19 7.58 60.78 24.52
C VAL A 19 8.75 61.56 23.91
N THR A 20 9.96 61.09 24.19
CA THR A 20 11.16 61.48 23.42
C THR A 20 11.18 60.65 22.14
N ALA A 21 11.04 61.28 21.01
CA ALA A 21 11.20 60.68 19.70
C ALA A 21 12.69 60.35 19.45
N CYS A 22 13.06 59.07 19.51
CA CYS A 22 14.27 58.55 18.88
C CYS A 22 13.89 58.12 17.44
N GLY A 23 14.55 58.72 16.45
CA GLY A 23 14.43 58.33 15.06
C GLY A 23 14.83 56.87 14.86
N GLY A 24 13.85 56.01 14.56
CA GLY A 24 14.09 54.66 14.10
C GLY A 24 14.16 54.69 12.56
N SER A 25 15.28 54.17 12.05
CA SER A 25 15.40 53.83 10.62
C SER A 25 14.31 52.83 10.28
N ASP A 26 13.49 53.15 9.25
CA ASP A 26 12.55 52.23 8.63
C ASP A 26 13.34 51.15 7.88
N ASP A 27 13.76 50.09 8.60
CA ASP A 27 14.16 48.84 7.99
C ASP A 27 12.88 48.13 7.54
N ALA A 28 12.47 48.40 6.28
CA ALA A 28 11.47 47.58 5.64
C ALA A 28 11.89 46.12 5.72
N PRO A 29 10.98 45.17 6.06
CA PRO A 29 11.35 43.77 6.08
C PRO A 29 11.93 43.37 4.74
N PRO A 30 13.02 42.57 4.68
CA PRO A 30 13.66 42.21 3.42
C PRO A 30 12.60 41.63 2.50
N SER A 31 12.45 42.23 1.32
CA SER A 31 11.56 41.75 0.26
C SER A 31 11.90 40.29 0.03
N ALA A 32 10.93 39.39 0.20
CA ALA A 32 11.10 37.99 -0.11
C ALA A 32 11.60 37.88 -1.57
N VAL A 33 12.82 37.42 -1.75
CA VAL A 33 13.39 37.18 -3.08
C VAL A 33 12.51 36.11 -3.72
N VAL A 34 11.64 36.51 -4.64
CA VAL A 34 10.85 35.56 -5.44
C VAL A 34 11.87 34.81 -6.29
N ALA A 35 12.03 33.51 -6.01
CA ALA A 35 12.93 32.67 -6.78
C ALA A 35 12.46 32.65 -8.25
N VAL A 36 13.34 32.98 -9.17
CA VAL A 36 13.04 32.94 -10.61
C VAL A 36 12.88 31.48 -11.00
N PRO A 37 11.74 31.08 -11.62
CA PRO A 37 11.53 29.72 -12.07
C PRO A 37 12.61 29.28 -13.08
N LEU A 38 13.16 28.08 -12.87
CA LEU A 38 14.15 27.51 -13.78
C LEU A 38 13.49 26.82 -14.97
N SER A 39 14.12 26.89 -16.15
CA SER A 39 13.76 26.02 -17.27
C SER A 39 14.12 24.55 -16.96
N CYS A 40 13.58 23.61 -17.75
CA CYS A 40 13.94 22.20 -17.59
C CYS A 40 15.43 21.95 -17.75
N ALA A 41 16.06 22.59 -18.74
CA ALA A 41 17.50 22.43 -19.01
C ALA A 41 18.36 22.91 -17.82
N GLU A 42 17.97 23.97 -17.14
CA GLU A 42 18.69 24.50 -15.98
C GLU A 42 18.56 23.64 -14.72
N MET A 43 17.67 22.65 -14.72
CA MET A 43 17.58 21.65 -13.64
C MET A 43 18.71 20.65 -13.69
N ALA A 44 19.31 20.38 -14.87
CA ALA A 44 20.37 19.38 -15.03
C ALA A 44 21.64 19.79 -14.25
N GLY A 45 22.25 18.82 -13.57
CA GLY A 45 23.45 19.01 -12.76
C GLY A 45 23.23 19.76 -11.43
N ARG A 46 22.02 20.17 -11.12
CA ARG A 46 21.69 20.85 -9.86
C ARG A 46 21.95 19.94 -8.67
N THR A 47 22.50 20.52 -7.60
CA THR A 47 22.77 19.83 -6.34
C THR A 47 21.83 20.32 -5.24
N VAL A 48 21.54 19.44 -4.29
CA VAL A 48 20.86 19.77 -3.03
C VAL A 48 21.82 19.45 -1.89
N PRO A 49 22.25 20.44 -1.10
CA PRO A 49 23.14 20.24 0.03
C PRO A 49 22.50 19.32 1.09
N ALA A 50 23.35 18.58 1.82
CA ALA A 50 22.92 17.63 2.84
C ALA A 50 22.08 18.27 3.95
N ASP A 51 22.41 19.49 4.36
CA ASP A 51 21.72 20.26 5.42
C ASP A 51 20.30 20.70 5.05
N GLN A 52 19.92 20.61 3.75
CA GLN A 52 18.55 20.85 3.29
C GLN A 52 17.69 19.59 3.22
N ILE A 53 18.26 18.44 3.54
CA ILE A 53 17.57 17.14 3.56
C ILE A 53 17.41 16.72 5.03
N GLY A 54 16.19 16.50 5.48
CA GLY A 54 15.87 16.33 6.91
C GLY A 54 16.36 15.03 7.56
N LEU A 55 17.14 14.20 6.84
CA LEU A 55 17.75 12.96 7.33
C LEU A 55 19.20 12.84 6.84
N PRO A 56 20.06 12.05 7.51
CA PRO A 56 21.47 11.91 7.18
C PRO A 56 21.70 11.45 5.73
N THR A 57 22.52 12.20 5.00
CA THR A 57 22.96 11.97 3.62
C THR A 57 24.18 12.83 3.34
N THR A 58 24.89 12.59 2.25
CA THR A 58 25.96 13.49 1.76
C THR A 58 25.45 14.49 0.71
N GLY A 59 24.15 14.52 0.45
CA GLY A 59 23.49 15.45 -0.47
C GLY A 59 22.85 14.74 -1.65
N ALA A 60 22.25 15.52 -2.56
CA ALA A 60 21.62 14.99 -3.76
C ALA A 60 22.07 15.74 -5.02
N ARG A 61 21.96 15.07 -6.17
CA ARG A 61 22.31 15.63 -7.48
C ARG A 61 21.30 15.20 -8.53
N VAL A 62 20.89 16.13 -9.37
CA VAL A 62 20.15 15.86 -10.61
C VAL A 62 21.12 15.33 -11.67
N THR A 63 20.92 14.11 -12.11
CA THR A 63 21.76 13.45 -13.12
C THR A 63 21.29 13.75 -14.55
N ALA A 64 19.98 13.97 -14.73
CA ALA A 64 19.38 14.35 -16.00
C ALA A 64 18.12 15.19 -15.79
N ALA A 65 17.86 16.10 -16.73
CA ALA A 65 16.58 16.82 -16.85
C ALA A 65 16.25 16.98 -18.33
N VAL A 66 15.12 16.40 -18.76
CA VAL A 66 14.74 16.33 -20.17
C VAL A 66 13.29 16.79 -20.34
N THR A 67 13.04 17.70 -21.27
CA THR A 67 11.68 18.06 -21.70
C THR A 67 11.12 16.90 -22.54
N VAL A 68 10.05 16.30 -22.04
CA VAL A 68 9.31 15.22 -22.71
C VAL A 68 8.10 15.83 -23.42
N ALA A 69 8.00 15.62 -24.73
CA ALA A 69 6.88 16.10 -25.52
C ALA A 69 5.56 15.41 -25.13
N PRO A 70 4.40 16.05 -25.38
CA PRO A 70 3.10 15.44 -25.12
C PRO A 70 2.93 14.10 -25.84
N SER A 71 2.27 13.15 -25.20
CA SER A 71 2.02 11.82 -25.76
C SER A 71 0.70 11.23 -25.25
N GLY A 72 0.18 10.21 -25.95
CA GLY A 72 -1.11 9.59 -25.62
C GLY A 72 -2.31 10.49 -25.98
N SER A 73 -3.50 10.01 -25.64
CA SER A 73 -4.76 10.73 -25.89
C SER A 73 -5.80 10.40 -24.83
N GLY A 74 -6.86 11.21 -24.71
CA GLY A 74 -7.92 11.02 -23.75
C GLY A 74 -7.40 10.95 -22.30
N ALA A 75 -7.89 10.00 -21.54
CA ALA A 75 -7.48 9.80 -20.14
C ALA A 75 -6.01 9.41 -19.99
N ALA A 76 -5.42 8.74 -20.98
CA ALA A 76 -4.01 8.35 -20.98
C ALA A 76 -3.05 9.45 -21.48
N ALA A 77 -3.55 10.67 -21.79
CA ALA A 77 -2.73 11.78 -22.24
C ALA A 77 -1.70 12.18 -21.19
N ARG A 78 -0.46 12.35 -21.63
CA ARG A 78 0.63 12.90 -20.85
C ARG A 78 1.00 14.25 -21.44
N PRO A 79 0.82 15.35 -20.73
CA PRO A 79 1.20 16.67 -21.21
C PRO A 79 2.72 16.80 -21.33
N GLU A 80 3.17 17.88 -21.97
CA GLU A 80 4.58 18.26 -21.91
C GLU A 80 5.01 18.43 -20.45
N HIS A 81 6.16 17.83 -20.11
CA HIS A 81 6.71 17.88 -18.76
C HIS A 81 8.23 17.81 -18.77
N CYS A 82 8.85 18.33 -17.72
CA CYS A 82 10.26 18.11 -17.44
C CYS A 82 10.41 16.83 -16.62
N LEU A 83 11.05 15.81 -17.18
CA LEU A 83 11.44 14.60 -16.44
C LEU A 83 12.83 14.82 -15.86
N VAL A 84 12.90 14.89 -14.55
CA VAL A 84 14.14 15.02 -13.77
C VAL A 84 14.47 13.67 -13.17
N SER A 85 15.68 13.19 -13.41
CA SER A 85 16.26 12.01 -12.74
C SER A 85 17.42 12.46 -11.87
N GLY A 86 17.59 11.81 -10.71
CA GLY A 86 18.67 12.16 -9.80
C GLY A 86 18.97 11.06 -8.80
N GLU A 87 19.93 11.34 -7.95
CA GLU A 87 20.39 10.45 -6.90
C GLU A 87 20.63 11.22 -5.60
N ILE A 88 20.39 10.56 -4.47
CA ILE A 88 20.70 11.04 -3.12
C ILE A 88 21.80 10.14 -2.59
N ALA A 89 22.94 10.73 -2.30
CA ALA A 89 24.13 9.97 -1.92
C ALA A 89 24.04 9.52 -0.43
N PRO A 90 24.44 8.28 -0.13
CA PRO A 90 24.41 7.73 1.23
C PRO A 90 25.47 8.38 2.13
N VAL A 91 25.40 8.11 3.43
CA VAL A 91 26.48 8.41 4.39
C VAL A 91 27.54 7.32 4.36
N ASP A 92 27.13 6.06 4.35
CA ASP A 92 28.01 4.91 4.16
C ASP A 92 28.43 4.84 2.68
N PRO A 93 29.73 5.04 2.33
CA PRO A 93 30.18 5.02 0.95
C PRO A 93 30.02 3.66 0.25
N THR A 94 29.73 2.60 1.01
CA THR A 94 29.45 1.25 0.45
C THR A 94 27.97 1.02 0.17
N ALA A 95 27.09 1.90 0.68
CA ALA A 95 25.66 1.83 0.40
C ALA A 95 25.33 2.38 -1.00
N PRO A 96 24.29 1.85 -1.64
CA PRO A 96 23.80 2.42 -2.89
C PRO A 96 23.14 3.78 -2.67
N SER A 97 23.21 4.68 -3.66
CA SER A 97 22.46 5.91 -3.69
C SER A 97 20.96 5.62 -3.87
N ILE A 98 20.11 6.48 -3.31
CA ILE A 98 18.68 6.50 -3.60
C ILE A 98 18.49 7.14 -4.97
N ARG A 99 17.95 6.43 -5.95
CA ARG A 99 17.58 6.98 -7.25
C ARG A 99 16.14 7.45 -7.23
N PHE A 100 15.89 8.60 -7.86
CA PHE A 100 14.54 9.16 -7.95
C PHE A 100 14.24 9.71 -9.33
N ASN A 101 12.96 9.76 -9.66
CA ASN A 101 12.42 10.52 -10.79
C ASN A 101 11.37 11.51 -10.31
N LEU A 102 11.27 12.64 -11.03
CA LEU A 102 10.30 13.70 -10.78
C LEU A 102 9.79 14.21 -12.13
N ALA A 103 8.50 14.07 -12.40
CA ALA A 103 7.81 14.58 -13.58
C ALA A 103 7.13 15.92 -13.24
N LEU A 104 7.57 17.00 -13.89
CA LEU A 104 7.15 18.38 -13.65
C LEU A 104 6.38 18.90 -14.87
N PRO A 105 5.02 18.89 -14.86
CA PRO A 105 4.23 19.32 -16.02
C PRO A 105 4.40 20.82 -16.29
N THR A 106 4.37 21.23 -17.57
CA THR A 106 4.45 22.64 -17.95
C THR A 106 3.28 23.44 -17.34
N VAL A 107 2.08 22.85 -17.31
CA VAL A 107 0.91 23.42 -16.61
C VAL A 107 0.73 22.71 -15.26
N TRP A 108 1.22 23.34 -14.19
CA TRP A 108 1.21 22.79 -12.85
C TRP A 108 0.02 23.26 -12.02
N ASN A 109 -0.64 22.35 -11.33
CA ASN A 109 -1.79 22.62 -10.46
C ASN A 109 -1.41 23.00 -9.01
N GLN A 110 -0.13 23.24 -8.73
CA GLN A 110 0.46 23.56 -7.43
C GLN A 110 0.38 22.40 -6.40
N LYS A 111 0.21 21.17 -6.87
CA LYS A 111 0.16 19.97 -6.02
C LYS A 111 1.32 19.04 -6.34
N ALA A 112 1.75 18.31 -5.32
CA ALA A 112 2.76 17.26 -5.43
C ALA A 112 2.16 15.91 -5.05
N LEU A 113 2.55 14.85 -5.76
CA LEU A 113 2.13 13.49 -5.49
C LEU A 113 3.36 12.58 -5.49
N MET A 114 3.61 11.92 -4.36
CA MET A 114 4.58 10.83 -4.30
C MET A 114 3.88 9.50 -4.60
N LEU A 115 4.49 8.71 -5.48
CA LEU A 115 4.10 7.33 -5.73
C LEU A 115 5.03 6.38 -4.98
N GLY A 116 4.44 5.45 -4.23
CA GLY A 116 5.16 4.35 -3.60
C GLY A 116 5.46 3.23 -4.61
N GLY A 117 6.41 2.39 -4.28
CA GLY A 117 6.83 1.28 -5.12
C GLY A 117 6.10 -0.04 -4.83
N GLY A 118 6.79 -1.18 -5.01
CA GLY A 118 6.20 -2.50 -4.80
C GLY A 118 7.25 -3.60 -4.60
N GLY A 119 6.86 -4.71 -3.98
CA GLY A 119 7.76 -5.79 -3.64
C GLY A 119 8.84 -5.34 -2.67
N LEU A 120 10.08 -5.64 -2.98
CA LEU A 120 11.26 -5.13 -2.26
C LEU A 120 11.78 -3.81 -2.88
N ASP A 121 10.99 -3.15 -3.73
CA ASP A 121 11.33 -1.96 -4.52
C ASP A 121 12.60 -2.13 -5.37
N GLY A 122 13.61 -1.27 -5.24
CA GLY A 122 14.82 -1.32 -6.06
C GLY A 122 14.62 -0.74 -7.47
N THR A 123 13.43 -0.26 -7.77
CA THR A 123 13.05 0.41 -9.03
C THR A 123 12.21 1.64 -8.74
N VAL A 124 12.49 2.73 -9.46
CA VAL A 124 11.69 3.95 -9.34
C VAL A 124 10.31 3.73 -9.98
N PRO A 125 9.20 4.04 -9.28
CA PRO A 125 7.86 3.91 -9.83
C PRO A 125 7.67 4.80 -11.07
N ASN A 126 6.73 4.40 -11.93
CA ASN A 126 6.41 5.18 -13.14
C ASN A 126 5.71 6.50 -12.77
N VAL A 127 6.47 7.58 -12.66
CA VAL A 127 5.99 8.92 -12.28
C VAL A 127 5.05 9.59 -13.30
N VAL A 128 4.83 8.98 -14.46
CA VAL A 128 3.81 9.41 -15.44
C VAL A 128 2.69 8.37 -15.57
N GLY A 129 2.62 7.42 -14.64
CA GLY A 129 1.56 6.39 -14.53
C GLY A 129 0.38 6.84 -13.69
N ASN A 130 -0.54 5.88 -13.44
CA ASN A 130 -1.70 6.11 -12.58
C ASN A 130 -1.38 5.75 -11.12
N VAL A 131 -2.26 6.17 -10.21
CA VAL A 131 -2.29 5.67 -8.83
C VAL A 131 -2.74 4.21 -8.81
N SER A 132 -2.46 3.49 -7.73
CA SER A 132 -2.90 2.09 -7.56
C SER A 132 -4.41 1.98 -7.70
N ALA A 133 -4.88 0.99 -8.48
CA ALA A 133 -6.29 0.80 -8.83
C ALA A 133 -6.99 2.07 -9.35
N GLY A 134 -6.24 3.01 -9.91
CA GLY A 134 -6.80 4.24 -10.50
C GLY A 134 -7.59 3.94 -11.77
N PRO A 135 -8.65 4.73 -12.06
CA PRO A 135 -9.50 4.52 -13.22
C PRO A 135 -8.75 4.80 -14.52
N THR A 136 -9.12 4.06 -15.56
CA THR A 136 -8.53 4.21 -16.90
C THR A 136 -9.26 5.23 -17.78
N ASP A 137 -10.43 5.69 -17.34
CA ASP A 137 -11.28 6.67 -17.99
C ASP A 137 -11.15 8.10 -17.42
N GLN A 138 -10.25 8.29 -16.45
CA GLN A 138 -9.91 9.59 -15.86
C GLN A 138 -8.45 9.96 -16.15
N PRO A 139 -8.14 11.27 -16.28
CA PRO A 139 -6.77 11.71 -16.55
C PRO A 139 -5.77 11.21 -15.50
N LEU A 140 -4.58 10.80 -15.97
CA LEU A 140 -3.45 10.45 -15.12
C LEU A 140 -3.06 11.63 -14.20
N PRO A 141 -2.41 11.40 -13.05
CA PRO A 141 -1.98 12.48 -12.16
C PRO A 141 -1.18 13.58 -12.87
N ILE A 142 -0.23 13.21 -13.76
CA ILE A 142 0.51 14.18 -14.58
C ILE A 142 -0.42 14.96 -15.53
N GLY A 143 -1.44 14.31 -16.09
CA GLY A 143 -2.48 14.94 -16.94
C GLY A 143 -3.39 15.89 -16.16
N ARG A 144 -3.50 15.70 -14.85
CA ARG A 144 -4.22 16.59 -13.92
C ARG A 144 -3.34 17.75 -13.41
N GLY A 145 -2.09 17.82 -13.85
CA GLY A 145 -1.14 18.87 -13.51
C GLY A 145 -0.34 18.65 -12.24
N TYR A 146 -0.31 17.45 -11.66
CA TYR A 146 0.53 17.15 -10.50
C TYR A 146 2.01 17.12 -10.86
N ALA A 147 2.86 17.65 -9.98
CA ALA A 147 4.27 17.26 -9.92
C ALA A 147 4.33 15.88 -9.25
N VAL A 148 4.73 14.85 -10.02
CA VAL A 148 4.70 13.46 -9.56
C VAL A 148 6.13 12.96 -9.38
N PHE A 149 6.41 12.29 -8.26
CA PHE A 149 7.76 11.80 -7.96
C PHE A 149 7.73 10.46 -7.20
N GLY A 150 8.88 9.79 -7.16
CA GLY A 150 9.11 8.56 -6.42
C GLY A 150 10.56 8.15 -6.48
N SER A 151 10.95 7.15 -5.68
CA SER A 151 12.31 6.61 -5.61
C SER A 151 12.33 5.09 -5.63
N ASP A 152 13.53 4.53 -5.74
CA ASP A 152 13.80 3.10 -5.66
C ASP A 152 13.92 2.58 -4.22
N SER A 153 13.53 3.38 -3.23
CA SER A 153 13.58 3.07 -1.79
C SER A 153 14.99 2.83 -1.23
N GLY A 154 16.02 3.28 -1.96
CA GLY A 154 17.39 3.35 -1.43
C GLY A 154 18.30 2.21 -1.84
N HIS A 155 17.94 1.47 -2.87
CA HIS A 155 18.80 0.46 -3.50
C HIS A 155 18.34 0.21 -4.93
N GLN A 156 19.15 -0.54 -5.71
CA GLN A 156 18.78 -0.95 -7.06
C GLN A 156 18.54 -2.46 -7.08
N ALA A 157 17.44 -2.85 -7.71
CA ALA A 157 17.08 -4.24 -7.88
C ALA A 157 18.15 -5.02 -8.67
N GLY A 158 18.50 -6.19 -8.16
CA GLY A 158 19.37 -7.15 -8.84
C GLY A 158 18.59 -8.06 -9.81
N PRO A 159 19.12 -9.26 -10.11
CA PRO A 159 18.52 -10.16 -11.11
C PRO A 159 17.09 -10.63 -10.82
N LEU A 160 16.66 -10.62 -9.56
CA LEU A 160 15.30 -11.00 -9.15
C LEU A 160 14.32 -9.81 -9.16
N ALA A 161 14.74 -8.66 -9.70
CA ALA A 161 13.94 -7.45 -9.76
C ALA A 161 13.34 -7.09 -8.35
N SER A 162 12.04 -6.83 -8.25
CA SER A 162 11.37 -6.49 -6.99
C SER A 162 11.31 -7.62 -5.95
N LEU A 163 11.94 -8.77 -6.22
CA LEU A 163 12.10 -9.89 -5.29
C LEU A 163 13.53 -9.99 -4.73
N ASP A 164 14.45 -9.12 -5.14
CA ASP A 164 15.85 -9.15 -4.71
C ASP A 164 16.02 -8.46 -3.36
N ALA A 165 16.36 -9.25 -2.33
CA ALA A 165 16.60 -8.76 -0.98
C ALA A 165 18.09 -8.57 -0.66
N SER A 166 19.00 -8.72 -1.63
CA SER A 166 20.45 -8.71 -1.39
C SER A 166 20.96 -7.40 -0.77
N PHE A 167 20.26 -6.30 -0.99
CA PHE A 167 20.55 -5.00 -0.36
C PHE A 167 20.51 -5.06 1.18
N GLY A 168 19.81 -6.03 1.76
CA GLY A 168 19.71 -6.24 3.21
C GLY A 168 21.04 -6.59 3.88
N LEU A 169 22.11 -6.89 3.11
CA LEU A 169 23.47 -7.04 3.62
C LEU A 169 24.16 -5.71 3.91
N ASN A 170 23.69 -4.59 3.34
CA ASN A 170 24.13 -3.25 3.68
C ASN A 170 23.15 -2.61 4.68
N ASP A 171 23.66 -2.13 5.82
CA ASP A 171 22.80 -1.67 6.92
C ASP A 171 22.09 -0.34 6.60
N GLU A 172 22.73 0.58 5.83
CA GLU A 172 22.08 1.85 5.44
C GLU A 172 20.98 1.59 4.40
N ALA A 173 21.22 0.73 3.39
CA ALA A 173 20.20 0.36 2.41
C ALA A 173 19.01 -0.33 3.07
N LEU A 174 19.27 -1.28 3.97
CA LEU A 174 18.24 -1.96 4.77
C LEU A 174 17.44 -0.96 5.60
N HIS A 175 18.10 0.00 6.24
CA HIS A 175 17.44 1.01 7.05
C HIS A 175 16.60 1.95 6.19
N ASN A 176 17.14 2.46 5.06
CA ASN A 176 16.41 3.32 4.13
C ASN A 176 15.09 2.69 3.67
N TYR A 177 15.12 1.40 3.29
CA TYR A 177 13.93 0.66 2.88
C TYR A 177 12.96 0.39 4.04
N ASN A 178 13.46 -0.17 5.16
CA ASN A 178 12.60 -0.60 6.26
C ASN A 178 11.93 0.59 6.96
N SER A 179 12.70 1.60 7.31
CA SER A 179 12.20 2.75 8.06
C SER A 179 11.43 3.75 7.19
N GLY A 180 11.58 3.65 5.86
CA GLY A 180 11.07 4.65 4.91
C GLY A 180 11.90 5.92 4.86
N ASP A 181 13.15 5.92 5.35
CA ASP A 181 14.02 7.10 5.30
C ASP A 181 14.29 7.55 3.86
N ALA A 182 14.34 6.60 2.91
CA ALA A 182 14.42 6.93 1.48
C ALA A 182 13.25 7.80 1.01
N LEU A 183 12.04 7.56 1.52
CA LEU A 183 10.84 8.34 1.18
C LEU A 183 10.98 9.80 1.62
N LYS A 184 11.43 10.01 2.87
CA LYS A 184 11.64 11.35 3.43
C LYS A 184 12.73 12.11 2.68
N LYS A 185 13.89 11.47 2.47
CA LYS A 185 15.00 12.06 1.71
C LYS A 185 14.55 12.45 0.29
N THR A 186 13.86 11.55 -0.40
CA THR A 186 13.31 11.80 -1.74
C THR A 186 12.30 12.95 -1.75
N ARG A 187 11.38 12.96 -0.78
CA ARG A 187 10.37 14.04 -0.68
C ARG A 187 11.03 15.39 -0.46
N ASP A 188 12.02 15.50 0.43
CA ASP A 188 12.67 16.77 0.72
C ASP A 188 13.40 17.30 -0.53
N VAL A 189 14.13 16.45 -1.24
CA VAL A 189 14.77 16.80 -2.51
C VAL A 189 13.72 17.21 -3.55
N ALA A 190 12.64 16.46 -3.70
CA ALA A 190 11.57 16.79 -4.66
C ALA A 190 10.93 18.15 -4.37
N MET A 191 10.66 18.49 -3.11
CA MET A 191 10.09 19.80 -2.73
C MET A 191 11.01 20.97 -3.12
N LEU A 192 12.32 20.82 -2.95
CA LEU A 192 13.30 21.84 -3.34
C LEU A 192 13.41 21.97 -4.86
N LEU A 193 13.35 20.85 -5.58
CA LEU A 193 13.38 20.85 -7.05
C LEU A 193 12.08 21.42 -7.64
N ILE A 194 10.91 21.12 -7.06
CA ILE A 194 9.62 21.71 -7.44
C ILE A 194 9.67 23.23 -7.24
N GLN A 195 10.15 23.68 -6.07
CA GLN A 195 10.29 25.12 -5.81
C GLN A 195 11.26 25.79 -6.79
N ALA A 196 12.38 25.13 -7.13
CA ALA A 196 13.31 25.67 -8.12
C ALA A 196 12.67 25.77 -9.51
N ARG A 197 11.88 24.78 -9.92
CA ARG A 197 11.21 24.76 -11.25
C ARG A 197 10.09 25.77 -11.39
N TYR A 198 9.28 25.99 -10.33
CA TYR A 198 8.08 26.82 -10.41
C TYR A 198 8.16 28.13 -9.62
N GLY A 199 9.27 28.39 -8.90
CA GLY A 199 9.45 29.56 -8.05
C GLY A 199 8.68 29.50 -6.72
N GLN A 200 7.88 28.46 -6.48
CA GLN A 200 7.07 28.31 -5.28
C GLN A 200 6.94 26.84 -4.86
N LYS A 201 6.65 26.60 -3.58
CA LYS A 201 6.39 25.25 -3.02
C LYS A 201 4.98 24.78 -3.38
N PRO A 202 4.73 23.46 -3.42
CA PRO A 202 3.37 22.96 -3.57
C PRO A 202 2.48 23.41 -2.40
N VAL A 203 1.22 23.70 -2.69
CA VAL A 203 0.20 24.04 -1.68
C VAL A 203 -0.40 22.80 -1.04
N ARG A 204 -0.28 21.64 -1.73
CA ARG A 204 -0.72 20.33 -1.24
C ARG A 204 0.28 19.26 -1.62
N SER A 205 0.46 18.30 -0.69
CA SER A 205 1.33 17.12 -0.88
C SER A 205 0.56 15.86 -0.55
N TYR A 206 0.51 14.93 -1.50
CA TYR A 206 -0.18 13.65 -1.38
C TYR A 206 0.78 12.49 -1.55
N PHE A 207 0.44 11.36 -0.92
CA PHE A 207 1.11 10.07 -1.13
C PHE A 207 0.10 9.04 -1.64
N SER A 208 0.47 8.24 -2.64
CA SER A 208 -0.36 7.11 -3.09
C SER A 208 0.49 5.89 -3.37
N GLY A 209 0.08 4.73 -2.83
CA GLY A 209 0.76 3.48 -3.11
C GLY A 209 -0.11 2.26 -2.82
N GLY A 210 0.30 1.12 -3.39
CA GLY A 210 -0.28 -0.19 -3.15
C GLY A 210 0.80 -1.17 -2.69
N SER A 211 0.42 -2.24 -1.98
CA SER A 211 1.37 -3.25 -1.50
C SER A 211 2.43 -2.64 -0.56
N THR A 212 3.70 -2.79 -0.88
CA THR A 212 4.80 -2.07 -0.20
C THR A 212 4.57 -0.57 -0.24
N GLY A 213 4.17 -0.01 -1.40
CA GLY A 213 3.83 1.41 -1.50
C GLY A 213 2.67 1.83 -0.60
N GLY A 214 1.73 0.93 -0.31
CA GLY A 214 0.68 1.16 0.70
C GLY A 214 1.24 1.22 2.13
N ARG A 215 2.21 0.34 2.47
CA ARG A 215 2.99 0.43 3.72
C ARG A 215 3.76 1.74 3.80
N GLU A 216 4.39 2.14 2.70
CA GLU A 216 5.14 3.39 2.59
C GLU A 216 4.24 4.60 2.83
N ALA A 217 3.03 4.63 2.27
CA ALA A 217 2.05 5.69 2.50
C ALA A 217 1.70 5.81 3.99
N LEU A 218 1.44 4.68 4.67
CA LEU A 218 1.16 4.65 6.10
C LEU A 218 2.38 5.08 6.94
N THR A 219 3.58 4.63 6.57
CA THR A 219 4.83 5.00 7.24
C THR A 219 5.12 6.49 7.10
N ALA A 220 4.94 7.05 5.90
CA ALA A 220 5.20 8.45 5.61
C ALA A 220 4.33 9.40 6.44
N ILE A 221 3.02 9.14 6.52
CA ILE A 221 2.09 9.98 7.30
C ILE A 221 2.25 9.81 8.81
N GLN A 222 2.73 8.65 9.24
CA GLN A 222 2.98 8.37 10.64
C GLN A 222 4.28 9.01 11.13
N ARG A 223 5.38 8.84 10.38
CA ARG A 223 6.70 9.33 10.78
C ARG A 223 6.89 10.83 10.52
N TRP A 224 6.30 11.34 9.44
CA TRP A 224 6.44 12.76 9.02
C TRP A 224 5.07 13.37 8.72
N PRO A 225 4.18 13.43 9.71
CA PRO A 225 2.80 13.89 9.50
C PRO A 225 2.73 15.33 8.97
N ALA A 226 3.71 16.19 9.27
CA ALA A 226 3.75 17.56 8.79
C ALA A 226 3.95 17.68 7.26
N ASP A 227 4.43 16.63 6.62
CA ASP A 227 4.80 16.62 5.21
C ASP A 227 3.63 16.33 4.25
N TRP A 228 2.51 15.81 4.75
CA TRP A 228 1.46 15.23 3.93
C TRP A 228 0.07 15.77 4.28
N ASP A 229 -0.70 16.19 3.27
CA ASP A 229 -2.10 16.58 3.40
C ASP A 229 -3.05 15.39 3.26
N GLY A 230 -2.66 14.37 2.51
CA GLY A 230 -3.45 13.17 2.32
C GLY A 230 -2.66 11.98 1.84
N ALA A 231 -3.18 10.78 2.11
CA ALA A 231 -2.58 9.52 1.68
C ALA A 231 -3.63 8.52 1.19
N ILE A 232 -3.24 7.70 0.21
CA ILE A 232 -3.99 6.57 -0.32
C ILE A 232 -3.15 5.31 -0.15
N ALA A 233 -3.65 4.34 0.60
CA ALA A 233 -2.98 3.07 0.85
C ALA A 233 -3.87 1.90 0.35
N TRP A 234 -3.56 1.37 -0.83
CA TRP A 234 -4.17 0.18 -1.38
C TRP A 234 -3.46 -1.08 -0.89
N TYR A 235 -4.22 -2.11 -0.49
CA TYR A 235 -3.72 -3.43 -0.04
C TYR A 235 -2.35 -3.34 0.68
N PRO A 236 -2.24 -2.50 1.74
CA PRO A 236 -0.97 -2.16 2.34
C PRO A 236 -0.33 -3.36 3.06
N ALA A 237 0.92 -3.66 2.75
CA ALA A 237 1.74 -4.60 3.50
C ALA A 237 2.22 -3.98 4.85
N ARG A 238 1.28 -3.44 5.64
CA ARG A 238 1.54 -2.55 6.78
C ARG A 238 2.34 -3.21 7.91
N ALA A 239 2.01 -4.46 8.25
CA ALA A 239 2.76 -5.29 9.19
C ALA A 239 3.76 -6.13 8.38
N GLY A 240 4.74 -5.46 7.78
CA GLY A 240 5.64 -6.05 6.80
C GLY A 240 6.26 -7.35 7.28
N MET A 241 6.81 -7.37 8.49
CA MET A 241 7.42 -8.58 9.06
C MET A 241 6.38 -9.68 9.31
N VAL A 242 5.24 -9.35 9.91
CA VAL A 242 4.18 -10.34 10.19
C VAL A 242 3.58 -10.89 8.88
N SER A 243 3.44 -10.04 7.86
CA SER A 243 3.00 -10.49 6.52
C SER A 243 4.01 -11.45 5.88
N ILE A 244 5.32 -11.17 6.02
CA ILE A 244 6.39 -12.06 5.56
C ILE A 244 6.33 -13.41 6.28
N LEU A 245 6.15 -13.42 7.60
CA LEU A 245 6.06 -14.65 8.40
C LEU A 245 4.81 -15.48 8.03
N GLY A 246 3.66 -14.83 7.82
CA GLY A 246 2.45 -15.49 7.33
C GLY A 246 2.63 -16.09 5.94
N GLY A 247 3.26 -15.35 5.02
CA GLY A 247 3.63 -15.84 3.69
C GLY A 247 4.67 -16.95 3.75
N HIS A 248 5.59 -16.90 4.70
CA HIS A 248 6.57 -17.99 4.91
C HIS A 248 5.91 -19.27 5.43
N ARG A 249 4.93 -19.17 6.33
CA ARG A 249 4.12 -20.34 6.74
C ARG A 249 3.38 -20.94 5.55
N MET A 250 2.80 -20.11 4.67
CA MET A 250 2.22 -20.57 3.40
C MET A 250 3.25 -21.33 2.56
N SER A 251 4.45 -20.78 2.38
CA SER A 251 5.51 -21.41 1.60
C SER A 251 5.90 -22.78 2.15
N ARG A 252 6.07 -22.90 3.47
CA ARG A 252 6.38 -24.18 4.15
C ARG A 252 5.26 -25.20 4.01
N ALA A 253 3.99 -24.76 4.05
CA ALA A 253 2.84 -25.64 3.84
C ALA A 253 2.80 -26.18 2.41
N LEU A 254 3.01 -25.32 1.42
CA LEU A 254 3.04 -25.69 0.00
C LEU A 254 4.27 -26.53 -0.38
N ALA A 255 5.38 -26.43 0.38
CA ALA A 255 6.60 -27.19 0.17
C ALA A 255 6.51 -28.65 0.65
N GLN A 256 5.46 -29.02 1.40
CA GLN A 256 5.31 -30.40 1.86
C GLN A 256 5.07 -31.35 0.68
N PRO A 257 5.53 -32.60 0.76
CA PRO A 257 5.33 -33.58 -0.31
C PRO A 257 3.85 -33.70 -0.72
N GLY A 258 3.56 -33.51 -2.01
CA GLY A 258 2.20 -33.59 -2.57
C GLY A 258 1.23 -32.48 -2.16
N ALA A 259 1.69 -31.44 -1.46
CA ALA A 259 0.82 -30.38 -0.93
C ALA A 259 0.56 -29.23 -1.90
N TYR A 260 1.35 -29.10 -2.97
CA TYR A 260 1.18 -28.03 -3.95
C TYR A 260 0.12 -28.41 -4.99
N PRO A 261 -1.05 -27.72 -5.05
CA PRO A 261 -2.07 -28.00 -6.06
C PRO A 261 -1.69 -27.37 -7.41
N ASN A 262 -1.81 -28.11 -8.49
CA ASN A 262 -1.66 -27.56 -9.84
C ASN A 262 -2.82 -26.61 -10.19
N ALA A 263 -2.74 -25.95 -11.37
CA ALA A 263 -3.72 -24.96 -11.79
C ALA A 263 -5.16 -25.50 -11.89
N ALA A 264 -5.34 -26.72 -12.39
CA ALA A 264 -6.66 -27.34 -12.51
C ALA A 264 -7.30 -27.60 -11.13
N LYS A 265 -6.50 -28.06 -10.17
CA LYS A 265 -6.95 -28.27 -8.78
C LYS A 265 -7.29 -26.95 -8.08
N ARG A 266 -6.52 -25.88 -8.36
CA ARG A 266 -6.84 -24.54 -7.87
C ARG A 266 -8.14 -24.01 -8.45
N GLU A 267 -8.41 -24.27 -9.72
CA GLU A 267 -9.69 -23.97 -10.37
C GLU A 267 -10.85 -24.74 -9.73
N ALA A 268 -10.67 -26.05 -9.48
CA ALA A 268 -11.67 -26.85 -8.78
C ALA A 268 -11.98 -26.31 -7.37
N LEU A 269 -10.96 -25.89 -6.62
CA LEU A 269 -11.13 -25.27 -5.31
C LEU A 269 -11.89 -23.94 -5.41
N PHE A 270 -11.50 -23.06 -6.34
CA PHE A 270 -12.17 -21.80 -6.61
C PHE A 270 -13.66 -22.01 -6.92
N LYS A 271 -13.94 -22.90 -7.89
CA LYS A 271 -15.29 -23.22 -8.33
C LYS A 271 -16.15 -23.78 -7.21
N SER A 272 -15.62 -24.70 -6.41
CA SER A 272 -16.29 -25.27 -5.24
C SER A 272 -16.63 -24.19 -4.20
N ALA A 273 -15.70 -23.28 -3.92
CA ALA A 273 -15.94 -22.18 -2.97
C ALA A 273 -17.01 -21.22 -3.50
N VAL A 274 -16.97 -20.84 -4.78
CA VAL A 274 -17.98 -19.99 -5.40
C VAL A 274 -19.35 -20.69 -5.39
N GLN A 275 -19.45 -21.95 -5.80
CA GLN A 275 -20.72 -22.70 -5.77
C GLN A 275 -21.34 -22.78 -4.37
N THR A 276 -20.51 -22.78 -3.33
CA THR A 276 -20.99 -22.84 -1.93
C THR A 276 -21.37 -21.47 -1.40
N CYS A 277 -20.65 -20.42 -1.74
CA CYS A 277 -20.66 -19.16 -1.00
C CYS A 277 -21.26 -17.97 -1.76
N ASP A 278 -21.28 -18.01 -3.10
CA ASP A 278 -21.63 -16.87 -3.96
C ASP A 278 -23.00 -16.27 -3.59
N ALA A 279 -24.00 -17.14 -3.40
CA ALA A 279 -25.36 -16.71 -3.05
C ALA A 279 -25.51 -16.08 -1.64
N PHE A 280 -24.47 -15.98 -0.82
CA PHE A 280 -24.58 -15.49 0.55
C PHE A 280 -24.85 -13.98 0.66
N ASP A 281 -24.58 -13.24 -0.38
CA ASP A 281 -24.92 -11.82 -0.48
C ASP A 281 -26.27 -11.57 -1.21
N GLY A 282 -27.01 -12.63 -1.55
CA GLY A 282 -28.32 -12.58 -2.18
C GLY A 282 -28.31 -12.69 -3.71
N VAL A 283 -27.16 -12.89 -4.33
CA VAL A 283 -27.03 -13.09 -5.79
C VAL A 283 -25.93 -14.12 -6.10
N SER A 284 -26.04 -14.80 -7.25
CA SER A 284 -24.97 -15.65 -7.76
C SER A 284 -24.39 -15.00 -9.01
N ASP A 285 -23.28 -14.28 -8.85
CA ASP A 285 -22.66 -13.49 -9.91
C ASP A 285 -21.15 -13.74 -10.09
N GLY A 286 -20.64 -14.77 -9.40
CA GLY A 286 -19.23 -15.19 -9.41
C GLY A 286 -18.36 -14.45 -8.41
N ILE A 287 -18.96 -13.61 -7.52
CA ILE A 287 -18.25 -12.86 -6.51
C ILE A 287 -18.77 -13.24 -5.12
N ILE A 288 -17.89 -13.71 -4.24
CA ILE A 288 -18.27 -13.97 -2.86
C ILE A 288 -18.32 -12.63 -2.10
N GLY A 289 -19.52 -12.01 -2.05
CA GLY A 289 -19.73 -10.72 -1.38
C GLY A 289 -19.63 -10.79 0.14
N HIS A 290 -20.09 -11.91 0.74
CA HIS A 290 -20.02 -12.13 2.19
C HIS A 290 -18.91 -13.13 2.56
N GLN A 291 -17.64 -12.67 2.42
CA GLN A 291 -16.46 -13.51 2.62
C GLN A 291 -16.37 -14.14 4.02
N ASP A 292 -16.77 -13.42 5.07
CA ASP A 292 -16.68 -13.93 6.44
C ASP A 292 -17.60 -15.13 6.67
N ARG A 293 -18.81 -15.10 6.10
CA ARG A 293 -19.71 -16.25 6.13
C ARG A 293 -19.14 -17.43 5.34
N CYS A 294 -18.53 -17.17 4.19
CA CYS A 294 -17.85 -18.22 3.41
C CYS A 294 -16.73 -18.87 4.23
N ASN A 295 -15.89 -18.09 4.88
CA ASN A 295 -14.81 -18.59 5.74
C ASN A 295 -15.33 -19.44 6.91
N ALA A 296 -16.52 -19.17 7.40
CA ALA A 296 -17.12 -19.89 8.52
C ALA A 296 -17.73 -21.25 8.11
N VAL A 297 -18.18 -21.39 6.86
CA VAL A 297 -18.96 -22.58 6.46
C VAL A 297 -18.27 -23.45 5.40
N PHE A 298 -17.37 -22.90 4.58
CA PHE A 298 -16.71 -23.67 3.53
C PHE A 298 -15.59 -24.56 4.12
N ASP A 299 -15.74 -25.87 3.91
CA ASP A 299 -14.70 -26.85 4.24
C ASP A 299 -14.36 -27.69 2.99
N PRO A 300 -13.15 -27.54 2.42
CA PRO A 300 -12.75 -28.29 1.23
C PRO A 300 -12.71 -29.82 1.43
N SER A 301 -12.72 -30.30 2.71
CA SER A 301 -12.76 -31.74 2.99
C SER A 301 -14.12 -32.37 2.71
N THR A 302 -15.19 -31.59 2.75
CA THR A 302 -16.59 -32.04 2.62
C THR A 302 -17.34 -31.35 1.48
N ALA A 303 -16.75 -30.29 0.92
CA ALA A 303 -17.35 -29.51 -0.15
C ALA A 303 -17.47 -30.32 -1.45
N LEU A 304 -18.39 -29.87 -2.30
CA LEU A 304 -18.62 -30.43 -3.63
C LEU A 304 -18.13 -29.45 -4.71
N VAL A 305 -17.74 -29.99 -5.85
CA VAL A 305 -17.55 -29.27 -7.09
C VAL A 305 -18.31 -30.00 -8.20
N ASP A 306 -19.23 -29.30 -8.87
CA ASP A 306 -20.12 -29.87 -9.90
C ASP A 306 -20.88 -31.13 -9.42
N GLY A 307 -21.26 -31.18 -8.17
CA GLY A 307 -21.97 -32.29 -7.53
C GLY A 307 -21.09 -33.48 -7.13
N ALA A 308 -19.78 -33.47 -7.41
CA ALA A 308 -18.82 -34.47 -6.97
C ALA A 308 -18.00 -33.97 -5.75
N PRO A 309 -17.50 -34.89 -4.87
CA PRO A 309 -16.62 -34.49 -3.77
C PRO A 309 -15.37 -33.77 -4.27
N LEU A 310 -15.06 -32.59 -3.68
CA LEU A 310 -13.82 -31.86 -3.95
C LEU A 310 -12.58 -32.63 -3.40
N ARG A 311 -12.74 -33.36 -2.29
CA ARG A 311 -11.70 -34.22 -1.73
C ARG A 311 -11.58 -35.51 -2.54
N CYS A 312 -10.39 -35.87 -2.97
CA CYS A 312 -10.13 -37.11 -3.71
C CYS A 312 -10.53 -38.37 -2.92
N PRO A 313 -10.98 -39.44 -3.58
CA PRO A 313 -11.29 -40.72 -2.93
C PRO A 313 -10.10 -41.23 -2.09
N GLY A 314 -10.38 -41.56 -0.82
CA GLY A 314 -9.35 -42.01 0.11
C GLY A 314 -8.31 -40.96 0.51
N GLY A 315 -8.43 -39.71 0.02
CA GLY A 315 -7.50 -38.61 0.33
C GLY A 315 -6.19 -38.63 -0.47
N ALA A 316 -5.97 -39.63 -1.31
CA ALA A 316 -4.81 -39.69 -2.19
C ALA A 316 -5.02 -38.81 -3.43
N ASP A 317 -3.94 -38.35 -4.07
CA ASP A 317 -4.03 -37.63 -5.34
C ASP A 317 -4.44 -38.59 -6.47
N THR A 318 -5.65 -38.43 -6.99
CA THR A 318 -6.22 -39.31 -8.02
C THR A 318 -6.52 -38.57 -9.33
N GLY A 319 -6.10 -37.32 -9.49
CA GLY A 319 -6.25 -36.54 -10.71
C GLY A 319 -6.64 -35.07 -10.49
N ASP A 320 -6.90 -34.35 -11.57
CA ASP A 320 -7.03 -32.89 -11.59
C ASP A 320 -8.37 -32.33 -11.10
N THR A 321 -9.39 -33.18 -10.95
CA THR A 321 -10.75 -32.78 -10.57
C THR A 321 -11.01 -32.74 -9.07
N CYS A 322 -10.02 -33.16 -8.25
CA CYS A 322 -10.14 -33.22 -6.80
C CYS A 322 -8.82 -32.84 -6.11
N LEU A 323 -8.87 -32.54 -4.82
CA LEU A 323 -7.71 -32.24 -3.99
C LEU A 323 -7.38 -33.42 -3.07
N SER A 324 -6.09 -33.74 -2.93
CA SER A 324 -5.60 -34.69 -1.93
C SER A 324 -5.67 -34.10 -0.51
N ASP A 325 -5.56 -34.95 0.52
CA ASP A 325 -5.51 -34.49 1.92
C ASP A 325 -4.32 -33.57 2.19
N ALA A 326 -3.18 -33.80 1.54
CA ALA A 326 -2.02 -32.94 1.65
C ALA A 326 -2.30 -31.52 1.09
N GLN A 327 -2.95 -31.42 -0.06
CA GLN A 327 -3.33 -30.16 -0.68
C GLN A 327 -4.39 -29.41 0.15
N ILE A 328 -5.42 -30.12 0.62
CA ILE A 328 -6.46 -29.56 1.49
C ILE A 328 -5.84 -29.02 2.77
N THR A 329 -4.91 -29.75 3.38
CA THR A 329 -4.20 -29.33 4.59
C THR A 329 -3.42 -28.05 4.34
N ALA A 330 -2.68 -27.95 3.23
CA ALA A 330 -1.96 -26.73 2.87
C ALA A 330 -2.90 -25.54 2.70
N MET A 331 -4.03 -25.71 1.99
CA MET A 331 -5.01 -24.64 1.81
C MET A 331 -5.64 -24.19 3.16
N LYS A 332 -5.96 -25.13 4.04
CA LYS A 332 -6.44 -24.80 5.40
C LYS A 332 -5.39 -24.06 6.22
N VAL A 333 -4.12 -24.44 6.14
CA VAL A 333 -3.00 -23.73 6.79
C VAL A 333 -2.93 -22.28 6.32
N ILE A 334 -3.09 -22.02 5.02
CA ILE A 334 -3.07 -20.67 4.45
C ILE A 334 -4.26 -19.83 4.95
N ASN A 335 -5.44 -20.44 5.06
CA ASN A 335 -6.65 -19.75 5.53
C ASN A 335 -6.64 -19.44 7.04
N THR A 336 -5.86 -20.17 7.84
CA THR A 336 -5.84 -20.05 9.30
C THR A 336 -4.75 -19.10 9.80
N PRO A 337 -4.91 -18.52 11.01
CA PRO A 337 -3.89 -17.65 11.59
C PRO A 337 -2.55 -18.37 11.81
N THR A 338 -1.45 -17.60 11.69
CA THR A 338 -0.10 -17.96 12.14
C THR A 338 0.10 -17.33 13.51
N ASN A 339 0.36 -18.13 14.54
CA ASN A 339 0.59 -17.64 15.89
C ASN A 339 2.08 -17.55 16.17
N LEU A 340 2.55 -16.41 16.65
CA LEU A 340 3.94 -16.17 16.99
C LEU A 340 4.12 -16.36 18.49
N ASN A 341 5.13 -17.11 18.91
CA ASN A 341 5.50 -17.24 20.32
C ASN A 341 6.40 -16.08 20.81
N TYR A 342 6.50 -15.00 20.03
CA TYR A 342 7.28 -13.79 20.28
C TYR A 342 6.54 -12.56 19.72
N LEU A 343 7.07 -11.37 19.98
CA LEU A 343 6.48 -10.11 19.47
C LEU A 343 7.18 -9.64 18.19
N ALA A 344 6.38 -9.37 17.17
CA ALA A 344 6.83 -8.68 15.97
C ALA A 344 6.12 -7.31 15.92
N SER A 345 6.79 -6.25 16.36
CA SER A 345 6.23 -4.88 16.48
C SER A 345 4.92 -4.79 17.28
N GLY A 346 4.80 -5.59 18.34
CA GLY A 346 3.59 -5.69 19.17
C GLY A 346 2.55 -6.69 18.68
N GLU A 347 2.73 -7.27 17.49
CA GLU A 347 1.85 -8.30 16.94
C GLU A 347 2.30 -9.70 17.38
N THR A 348 1.33 -10.56 17.68
CA THR A 348 1.55 -11.98 18.03
C THR A 348 0.94 -12.92 17.02
N GLN A 349 0.32 -12.40 15.96
CA GLN A 349 -0.43 -13.24 15.02
C GLN A 349 -0.49 -12.61 13.63
N HIS A 350 -0.32 -13.43 12.58
CA HIS A 350 -0.82 -13.13 11.25
C HIS A 350 -2.19 -13.78 11.07
N PRO A 351 -3.23 -13.07 10.63
CA PRO A 351 -4.61 -13.57 10.68
C PRO A 351 -4.98 -14.61 9.59
N GLY A 352 -4.04 -15.05 8.76
CA GLY A 352 -4.28 -15.91 7.59
C GLY A 352 -4.85 -15.13 6.40
N TYR A 353 -5.20 -15.86 5.34
CA TYR A 353 -5.67 -15.29 4.08
C TYR A 353 -7.11 -15.70 3.78
N ASN A 354 -7.84 -14.91 2.99
CA ASN A 354 -9.13 -15.30 2.41
C ASN A 354 -8.88 -16.12 1.14
N ILE A 355 -8.53 -17.40 1.30
CA ILE A 355 -8.17 -18.25 0.17
C ILE A 355 -9.41 -18.82 -0.55
N TRP A 356 -10.56 -18.89 0.13
CA TRP A 356 -11.78 -19.43 -0.45
C TRP A 356 -12.40 -18.44 -1.42
N GLY A 357 -12.51 -18.85 -2.69
CA GLY A 357 -12.95 -17.98 -3.80
C GLY A 357 -11.91 -17.00 -4.30
N ALA A 358 -10.63 -17.19 -3.92
CA ALA A 358 -9.51 -16.42 -4.46
C ALA A 358 -8.94 -17.07 -5.73
N ASP A 359 -8.60 -16.27 -6.73
CA ASP A 359 -7.77 -16.72 -7.85
C ASP A 359 -6.32 -16.89 -7.37
N THR A 360 -5.93 -18.14 -7.14
CA THR A 360 -4.59 -18.51 -6.71
C THR A 360 -3.62 -18.78 -7.86
N GLY A 361 -3.92 -18.27 -9.07
CA GLY A 361 -3.14 -18.48 -10.28
C GLY A 361 -3.74 -19.59 -11.15
N ILE A 362 -4.95 -19.35 -11.67
CA ILE A 362 -5.69 -20.30 -12.51
C ILE A 362 -5.31 -20.09 -13.97
N TYR A 363 -4.40 -20.92 -14.48
CA TYR A 363 -3.81 -20.77 -15.81
C TYR A 363 -4.78 -21.07 -16.97
N THR A 364 -5.91 -21.70 -16.69
CA THR A 364 -6.95 -22.00 -17.69
C THR A 364 -7.76 -20.74 -18.05
N TRP A 365 -7.71 -19.70 -17.23
CA TRP A 365 -8.38 -18.44 -17.50
C TRP A 365 -7.59 -17.61 -18.51
N ASN A 366 -8.32 -16.99 -19.45
CA ASN A 366 -7.74 -16.20 -20.52
C ASN A 366 -8.19 -14.73 -20.39
N THR A 367 -7.77 -14.06 -19.31
CA THR A 367 -8.02 -12.64 -19.11
C THR A 367 -6.75 -11.83 -19.34
N PRO A 368 -6.84 -10.55 -19.72
CA PRO A 368 -5.66 -9.71 -19.94
C PRO A 368 -4.73 -9.58 -18.72
N VAL A 369 -5.27 -9.74 -17.51
CA VAL A 369 -4.52 -9.62 -16.25
C VAL A 369 -4.06 -10.96 -15.68
N GLN A 370 -4.52 -12.09 -16.23
CA GLN A 370 -4.20 -13.40 -15.70
C GLN A 370 -2.70 -13.69 -15.59
N PRO A 371 -1.83 -13.25 -16.52
CA PRO A 371 -0.39 -13.41 -16.36
C PRO A 371 0.15 -12.72 -15.09
N THR A 372 -0.37 -11.54 -14.76
CA THR A 372 -0.01 -10.80 -13.53
C THR A 372 -0.54 -11.51 -12.28
N VAL A 373 -1.80 -11.95 -12.30
CA VAL A 373 -2.40 -12.71 -11.19
C VAL A 373 -1.62 -14.00 -10.93
N ASN A 374 -1.30 -14.75 -11.99
CA ASN A 374 -0.53 -15.99 -11.87
C ASN A 374 0.84 -15.75 -11.24
N PHE A 375 1.54 -14.71 -11.68
CA PHE A 375 2.87 -14.33 -11.16
C PHE A 375 2.80 -13.92 -9.68
N LEU A 376 1.82 -13.10 -9.29
CA LEU A 376 1.68 -12.61 -7.91
C LEU A 376 1.10 -13.66 -6.94
N ALA A 377 0.40 -14.68 -7.46
CA ALA A 377 -0.20 -15.76 -6.68
C ALA A 377 0.74 -16.98 -6.56
N PHE A 378 0.22 -18.19 -6.81
CA PHE A 378 0.99 -19.42 -6.58
C PHE A 378 1.94 -19.79 -7.73
N ASN A 379 1.76 -19.21 -8.91
CA ASN A 379 2.59 -19.51 -10.09
C ASN A 379 2.59 -21.00 -10.46
N ARG A 380 3.71 -21.59 -10.95
CA ARG A 380 3.71 -22.94 -11.58
C ARG A 380 4.37 -24.02 -10.77
N SER A 381 5.38 -23.69 -9.96
CA SER A 381 6.22 -24.67 -9.28
C SER A 381 6.03 -24.64 -7.76
N ALA A 382 6.11 -25.80 -7.12
CA ALA A 382 6.14 -25.88 -5.67
C ALA A 382 7.37 -25.13 -5.11
N PRO A 383 7.25 -24.49 -3.93
CA PRO A 383 8.37 -23.79 -3.30
C PRO A 383 9.36 -24.79 -2.64
N VAL A 384 10.27 -25.30 -3.43
CA VAL A 384 11.36 -26.18 -2.99
C VAL A 384 12.69 -25.45 -3.05
N LEU A 385 13.74 -25.96 -2.41
CA LEU A 385 15.07 -25.38 -2.49
C LEU A 385 16.02 -26.21 -3.38
N PRO A 386 16.82 -25.56 -4.26
CA PRO A 386 16.85 -24.12 -4.53
C PRO A 386 15.51 -23.61 -5.07
N MET A 387 15.10 -22.40 -4.64
CA MET A 387 13.79 -21.84 -4.98
C MET A 387 13.62 -21.64 -6.49
N PRO A 388 12.61 -22.27 -7.14
CA PRO A 388 12.37 -22.08 -8.56
C PRO A 388 11.95 -20.65 -8.89
N ALA A 389 12.34 -20.13 -10.06
CA ALA A 389 11.98 -18.79 -10.51
C ALA A 389 10.46 -18.63 -10.75
N ASP A 390 9.73 -19.73 -10.95
CA ASP A 390 8.29 -19.79 -11.10
C ASP A 390 7.56 -20.41 -9.89
N ALA A 391 8.21 -20.39 -8.71
CA ALA A 391 7.56 -20.64 -7.43
C ALA A 391 6.56 -19.51 -7.08
N PRO A 392 5.67 -19.70 -6.10
CA PRO A 392 4.81 -18.61 -5.63
C PRO A 392 5.61 -17.35 -5.31
N TYR A 393 5.10 -16.18 -5.72
CA TYR A 393 5.76 -14.89 -5.50
C TYR A 393 6.18 -14.72 -4.04
N ILE A 394 5.25 -14.99 -3.13
CA ILE A 394 5.51 -14.88 -1.68
C ILE A 394 6.62 -15.83 -1.21
N SER A 395 6.77 -16.99 -1.85
CA SER A 395 7.81 -17.96 -1.46
C SER A 395 9.20 -17.48 -1.86
N ILE A 396 9.34 -16.92 -3.06
CA ILE A 396 10.60 -16.30 -3.49
C ILE A 396 10.90 -15.09 -2.60
N TYR A 397 9.91 -14.24 -2.37
CA TYR A 397 10.03 -13.06 -1.51
C TYR A 397 10.52 -13.40 -0.11
N THR A 398 9.89 -14.40 0.54
CA THR A 398 10.24 -14.80 1.91
C THR A 398 11.57 -15.54 1.99
N ASP A 399 11.92 -16.33 0.97
CA ASP A 399 13.25 -16.96 0.86
C ASP A 399 14.35 -15.90 0.85
N GLN A 400 14.21 -14.90 -0.01
CA GLN A 400 15.14 -13.78 -0.13
C GLN A 400 15.21 -12.98 1.17
N TRP A 401 14.07 -12.64 1.75
CA TRP A 401 14.01 -11.90 3.00
C TRP A 401 14.72 -12.63 4.14
N ILE A 402 14.47 -13.91 4.32
CA ILE A 402 15.09 -14.73 5.39
C ILE A 402 16.60 -14.78 5.19
N LYS A 403 17.07 -15.04 3.98
CA LYS A 403 18.49 -15.15 3.68
C LYS A 403 19.26 -13.86 3.89
N TYR A 404 18.72 -12.74 3.42
CA TYR A 404 19.48 -11.49 3.38
C TYR A 404 19.21 -10.55 4.56
N HIS A 405 18.00 -10.58 5.13
CA HIS A 405 17.63 -9.66 6.21
C HIS A 405 17.66 -10.33 7.60
N VAL A 406 17.13 -11.57 7.71
CA VAL A 406 17.05 -12.26 8.99
C VAL A 406 18.37 -12.94 9.32
N THR A 407 18.80 -13.88 8.49
CA THR A 407 20.00 -14.70 8.76
C THR A 407 21.28 -14.03 8.27
N ARG A 408 21.22 -13.17 7.28
CA ARG A 408 22.35 -12.58 6.55
C ARG A 408 23.28 -13.63 5.96
N ASP A 409 22.71 -14.77 5.62
CA ASP A 409 23.38 -15.92 5.01
C ASP A 409 22.63 -16.34 3.75
N PRO A 410 23.16 -16.02 2.54
CA PRO A 410 22.54 -16.41 1.27
C PRO A 410 22.41 -17.92 1.07
N GLY A 411 23.21 -18.72 1.80
CA GLY A 411 23.17 -20.19 1.76
C GLY A 411 22.16 -20.82 2.71
N TYR A 412 21.50 -20.01 3.56
CA TYR A 412 20.58 -20.53 4.57
C TYR A 412 19.39 -21.26 3.94
N ASN A 413 19.02 -22.41 4.53
CA ASN A 413 17.79 -23.12 4.17
C ASN A 413 16.58 -22.38 4.75
N SER A 414 15.98 -21.48 3.97
CA SER A 414 14.87 -20.65 4.43
C SER A 414 13.67 -21.46 4.90
N LEU A 415 13.35 -22.58 4.25
CA LEU A 415 12.23 -23.44 4.62
C LEU A 415 12.40 -24.14 5.98
N SER A 416 13.63 -24.18 6.54
CA SER A 416 13.87 -24.68 7.88
C SER A 416 13.46 -23.71 8.99
N LEU A 417 13.35 -22.40 8.69
CA LEU A 417 12.91 -21.42 9.67
C LEU A 417 11.42 -21.60 9.96
N ASP A 418 11.07 -21.86 11.22
CA ASP A 418 9.69 -21.91 11.65
C ASP A 418 9.20 -20.51 12.04
N PRO A 419 8.25 -19.91 11.30
CA PRO A 419 7.79 -18.55 11.61
C PRO A 419 7.05 -18.45 12.95
N GLU A 420 6.47 -19.54 13.45
CA GLU A 420 5.77 -19.59 14.74
C GLU A 420 6.76 -19.72 15.91
N ASN A 421 7.91 -20.38 15.68
CA ASN A 421 8.97 -20.59 16.65
C ASN A 421 10.36 -20.51 16.00
N PRO A 422 10.86 -19.32 15.64
CA PRO A 422 12.08 -19.15 14.88
C PRO A 422 13.37 -19.36 15.70
N GLY A 423 13.26 -19.74 16.97
CA GLY A 423 14.40 -20.02 17.83
C GLY A 423 15.34 -18.80 17.99
N ALA A 424 16.61 -18.98 17.67
CA ALA A 424 17.63 -17.92 17.78
C ALA A 424 17.32 -16.66 16.93
N TRP A 425 16.48 -16.76 15.92
CA TRP A 425 16.15 -15.65 15.03
C TRP A 425 15.04 -14.75 15.56
N ALA A 426 14.33 -15.12 16.63
CA ALA A 426 13.22 -14.35 17.19
C ALA A 426 13.61 -12.90 17.49
N SER A 427 14.77 -12.67 18.13
CA SER A 427 15.24 -11.32 18.45
C SER A 427 15.54 -10.48 17.21
N ARG A 428 16.14 -11.08 16.17
CA ARG A 428 16.41 -10.39 14.91
C ARG A 428 15.13 -10.04 14.18
N ILE A 429 14.17 -10.94 14.12
CA ILE A 429 12.84 -10.71 13.52
C ILE A 429 12.10 -9.59 14.26
N SER A 430 12.09 -9.65 15.61
CA SER A 430 11.51 -8.59 16.44
C SER A 430 12.15 -7.22 16.17
N PHE A 431 13.46 -7.16 16.07
CA PHE A 431 14.19 -5.93 15.73
C PHE A 431 13.79 -5.40 14.34
N LEU A 432 13.81 -6.24 13.31
CA LEU A 432 13.44 -5.84 11.95
C LEU A 432 11.99 -5.32 11.88
N SER A 433 11.07 -5.93 12.63
CA SER A 433 9.68 -5.49 12.67
C SER A 433 9.51 -4.07 13.25
N THR A 434 10.40 -3.63 14.15
CA THR A 434 10.32 -2.29 14.74
C THR A 434 10.56 -1.17 13.73
N THR A 435 11.29 -1.45 12.67
CA THR A 435 11.59 -0.49 11.61
C THR A 435 10.72 -0.69 10.36
N LEU A 436 10.35 -1.93 10.03
CA LEU A 436 9.62 -2.27 8.82
C LEU A 436 8.11 -2.01 8.93
N ASP A 437 7.52 -2.29 10.11
CA ASP A 437 6.06 -2.27 10.25
C ASP A 437 5.55 -0.83 10.46
N ALA A 438 4.52 -0.45 9.69
CA ALA A 438 3.82 0.81 9.91
C ALA A 438 3.13 0.79 11.29
N LYS A 439 3.35 1.87 12.05
CA LYS A 439 2.81 2.01 13.42
C LYS A 439 1.34 2.44 13.40
N THR A 440 0.70 2.39 14.55
CA THR A 440 -0.71 2.75 14.74
C THR A 440 -0.93 4.17 15.26
N ASP A 441 0.12 4.90 15.65
CA ASP A 441 -0.04 6.29 16.06
C ASP A 441 -0.12 7.23 14.84
N LEU A 442 -1.32 7.61 14.49
CA LEU A 442 -1.64 8.58 13.45
C LEU A 442 -2.15 9.92 14.02
N SER A 443 -2.00 10.14 15.33
CA SER A 443 -2.53 11.33 16.02
C SER A 443 -1.97 12.64 15.47
N GLY A 444 -0.67 12.69 15.17
CA GLY A 444 -0.03 13.85 14.56
C GLY A 444 -0.57 14.18 13.17
N PHE A 445 -0.85 13.16 12.36
CA PHE A 445 -1.45 13.33 11.02
C PHE A 445 -2.90 13.79 11.11
N ALA A 446 -3.69 13.21 12.01
CA ALA A 446 -5.07 13.63 12.27
C ALA A 446 -5.14 15.07 12.79
N ALA A 447 -4.28 15.45 13.74
CA ALA A 447 -4.25 16.77 14.36
C ALA A 447 -3.95 17.90 13.36
N ARG A 448 -3.12 17.65 12.34
CA ARG A 448 -2.87 18.65 11.29
C ARG A 448 -3.97 18.73 10.22
N GLY A 449 -4.99 17.89 10.31
CA GLY A 449 -6.07 17.83 9.32
C GLY A 449 -5.79 16.92 8.12
N GLY A 450 -4.79 16.03 8.19
CA GLY A 450 -4.49 15.04 7.16
C GLY A 450 -5.65 14.08 6.90
N ARG A 451 -5.73 13.49 5.70
CA ARG A 451 -6.80 12.54 5.31
C ARG A 451 -6.21 11.25 4.75
N LEU A 452 -6.75 10.13 5.18
CA LEU A 452 -6.29 8.79 4.79
C LEU A 452 -7.42 8.00 4.14
N LEU A 453 -7.17 7.48 2.95
CA LEU A 453 -8.00 6.47 2.30
C LEU A 453 -7.25 5.15 2.28
N MET A 454 -7.87 4.09 2.79
CA MET A 454 -7.38 2.71 2.70
C MET A 454 -8.38 1.88 1.90
N ALA A 455 -7.89 0.97 1.05
CA ALA A 455 -8.70 0.00 0.35
C ALA A 455 -7.96 -1.34 0.21
N HIS A 456 -8.71 -2.46 0.21
CA HIS A 456 -8.12 -3.78 0.08
C HIS A 456 -9.08 -4.74 -0.62
N GLY A 457 -8.55 -5.55 -1.54
CA GLY A 457 -9.26 -6.68 -2.13
C GLY A 457 -9.45 -7.81 -1.13
N LEU A 458 -10.68 -8.30 -0.95
CA LEU A 458 -10.93 -9.35 0.03
C LEU A 458 -10.22 -10.67 -0.29
N ASN A 459 -9.98 -10.94 -1.57
CA ASN A 459 -9.39 -12.18 -2.06
C ASN A 459 -7.88 -12.05 -2.39
N ASP A 460 -7.21 -11.07 -1.77
CA ASP A 460 -5.77 -10.88 -1.91
C ASP A 460 -5.01 -12.06 -1.28
N VAL A 461 -4.27 -12.80 -2.12
CA VAL A 461 -3.48 -13.98 -1.72
C VAL A 461 -2.02 -13.66 -1.44
N LEU A 462 -1.59 -12.43 -1.66
CA LEU A 462 -0.21 -11.98 -1.43
C LEU A 462 -0.08 -11.17 -0.15
N VAL A 463 -0.99 -10.21 0.07
CA VAL A 463 -1.09 -9.42 1.30
C VAL A 463 -2.47 -9.62 1.92
N SER A 464 -2.54 -10.14 3.13
CA SER A 464 -3.81 -10.48 3.76
C SER A 464 -4.69 -9.25 4.03
N SER A 465 -5.91 -9.22 3.46
CA SER A 465 -6.92 -8.21 3.78
C SER A 465 -7.34 -8.25 5.25
N ARG A 466 -7.30 -9.43 5.89
CA ARG A 466 -7.55 -9.57 7.33
C ARG A 466 -6.49 -8.84 8.16
N SER A 467 -5.25 -8.69 7.67
CA SER A 467 -4.21 -7.90 8.33
C SER A 467 -4.52 -6.40 8.31
N THR A 468 -5.09 -5.89 7.22
CA THR A 468 -5.55 -4.49 7.15
C THR A 468 -6.78 -4.26 8.04
N ARG A 469 -7.71 -5.22 8.12
CA ARG A 469 -8.80 -5.18 9.11
C ARG A 469 -8.28 -5.10 10.55
N ALA A 470 -7.32 -5.95 10.91
CA ALA A 470 -6.72 -5.94 12.23
C ALA A 470 -6.09 -4.57 12.56
N TYR A 471 -5.37 -3.99 11.60
CA TYR A 471 -4.83 -2.65 11.74
C TYR A 471 -5.91 -1.58 11.96
N TYR A 472 -6.93 -1.57 11.11
CA TYR A 472 -8.04 -0.62 11.26
C TYR A 472 -8.74 -0.76 12.61
N ASN A 473 -8.98 -1.99 13.05
CA ASN A 473 -9.58 -2.26 14.36
C ASN A 473 -8.69 -1.79 15.52
N THR A 474 -7.37 -1.91 15.39
CA THR A 474 -6.41 -1.34 16.37
C THR A 474 -6.52 0.19 16.41
N LEU A 475 -6.60 0.85 15.25
CA LEU A 475 -6.83 2.31 15.20
C LEU A 475 -8.17 2.69 15.84
N VAL A 476 -9.24 1.93 15.59
CA VAL A 476 -10.56 2.14 16.24
C VAL A 476 -10.44 2.00 17.76
N SER A 477 -9.72 0.98 18.26
CA SER A 477 -9.55 0.78 19.69
C SER A 477 -8.77 1.90 20.38
N GLN A 478 -7.81 2.51 19.67
CA GLN A 478 -6.96 3.57 20.20
C GLN A 478 -7.60 4.96 20.13
N MET A 479 -8.31 5.26 19.05
CA MET A 479 -8.82 6.61 18.74
C MET A 479 -10.34 6.73 18.83
N GLY A 480 -11.05 5.62 19.01
CA GLY A 480 -12.50 5.54 18.86
C GLY A 480 -12.94 5.62 17.39
N LEU A 481 -14.03 4.95 17.03
CA LEU A 481 -14.52 4.92 15.65
C LEU A 481 -14.82 6.32 15.09
N GLN A 482 -15.46 7.19 15.90
CA GLN A 482 -15.79 8.54 15.45
C GLN A 482 -14.53 9.40 15.23
N GLY A 483 -13.54 9.31 16.13
CA GLY A 483 -12.26 10.01 15.98
C GLY A 483 -11.54 9.57 14.72
N LEU A 484 -11.44 8.25 14.50
CA LEU A 484 -10.81 7.69 13.29
C LEU A 484 -11.54 8.12 12.02
N ARG A 485 -12.87 8.04 11.98
CA ARG A 485 -13.69 8.48 10.84
C ARG A 485 -13.61 9.98 10.57
N GLY A 486 -13.10 10.78 11.48
CA GLY A 486 -12.78 12.20 11.26
C GLY A 486 -11.71 12.41 10.19
N PHE A 487 -10.80 11.43 9.98
CA PHE A 487 -9.68 11.59 9.05
C PHE A 487 -9.32 10.36 8.22
N ALA A 488 -9.84 9.17 8.50
CA ALA A 488 -9.55 7.93 7.79
C ALA A 488 -10.82 7.21 7.33
N ARG A 489 -10.73 6.52 6.18
CA ARG A 489 -11.74 5.58 5.65
C ARG A 489 -11.06 4.31 5.23
N TYR A 490 -11.75 3.17 5.43
CA TYR A 490 -11.31 1.87 4.95
C TYR A 490 -12.43 1.18 4.19
N TYR A 491 -12.12 0.73 3.00
CA TYR A 491 -13.03 0.06 2.08
C TYR A 491 -12.51 -1.33 1.71
N GLU A 492 -13.42 -2.29 1.59
CA GLU A 492 -13.11 -3.63 1.12
C GLU A 492 -13.79 -3.92 -0.21
N VAL A 493 -13.08 -4.66 -1.08
CA VAL A 493 -13.55 -4.97 -2.43
C VAL A 493 -13.64 -6.48 -2.60
N PRO A 494 -14.85 -7.08 -2.55
CA PRO A 494 -15.05 -8.49 -2.85
C PRO A 494 -14.58 -8.85 -4.27
N GLY A 495 -13.99 -10.03 -4.43
CA GLY A 495 -13.50 -10.53 -5.72
C GLY A 495 -12.21 -9.88 -6.23
N TYR A 496 -11.70 -8.81 -5.60
CA TYR A 496 -10.43 -8.21 -5.98
C TYR A 496 -9.26 -8.90 -5.27
N ASN A 497 -8.22 -9.21 -6.04
CA ASN A 497 -6.99 -9.83 -5.60
C ASN A 497 -5.88 -8.77 -5.46
N HIS A 498 -4.60 -9.16 -5.41
CA HIS A 498 -3.47 -8.26 -5.26
C HIS A 498 -3.18 -7.53 -6.58
N ALA A 499 -3.34 -6.21 -6.61
CA ALA A 499 -3.05 -5.32 -7.74
C ALA A 499 -3.81 -5.62 -9.05
N ALA A 500 -4.24 -6.85 -9.28
CA ALA A 500 -4.99 -7.30 -10.43
C ALA A 500 -5.90 -8.47 -10.05
N SER A 501 -7.03 -8.63 -10.73
CA SER A 501 -7.96 -9.76 -10.52
C SER A 501 -8.67 -10.13 -11.81
N SER A 502 -8.81 -11.43 -12.07
CA SER A 502 -9.63 -11.94 -13.15
C SER A 502 -11.11 -12.08 -12.80
N VAL A 503 -11.45 -12.02 -11.51
CA VAL A 503 -12.83 -12.10 -11.00
C VAL A 503 -13.50 -10.73 -11.01
N PHE A 504 -12.88 -9.76 -10.36
CA PHE A 504 -13.32 -8.37 -10.29
C PHE A 504 -12.08 -7.47 -10.26
N ASN A 505 -11.68 -6.93 -11.41
CA ASN A 505 -10.51 -6.06 -11.49
C ASN A 505 -10.90 -4.62 -11.16
N ALA A 506 -10.82 -4.29 -9.87
CA ALA A 506 -11.32 -3.05 -9.31
C ALA A 506 -10.57 -1.81 -9.80
N THR A 507 -11.33 -0.76 -10.14
CA THR A 507 -10.81 0.60 -10.30
C THR A 507 -11.66 1.59 -9.51
N TRP A 508 -11.02 2.60 -8.93
CA TRP A 508 -11.66 3.65 -8.15
C TRP A 508 -10.88 4.96 -8.27
N ASP A 509 -11.57 6.09 -8.49
CA ASP A 509 -10.96 7.42 -8.48
C ASP A 509 -10.70 7.90 -7.05
N SER A 510 -9.78 7.20 -6.40
CA SER A 510 -9.35 7.49 -5.03
C SER A 510 -8.66 8.86 -4.91
N LEU A 511 -7.98 9.31 -5.96
CA LEU A 511 -7.28 10.59 -5.95
C LEU A 511 -8.26 11.76 -5.92
N THR A 512 -9.32 11.76 -6.74
CA THR A 512 -10.37 12.78 -6.68
C THR A 512 -11.13 12.72 -5.35
N THR A 513 -11.40 11.52 -4.84
CA THR A 513 -12.05 11.34 -3.53
C THR A 513 -11.22 11.98 -2.42
N LEU A 514 -9.89 11.75 -2.42
CA LEU A 514 -8.97 12.34 -1.45
C LEU A 514 -8.89 13.87 -1.58
N GLU A 515 -8.75 14.39 -2.81
CA GLU A 515 -8.74 15.84 -3.08
C GLU A 515 -9.99 16.53 -2.54
N ASN A 516 -11.16 15.98 -2.85
CA ASN A 516 -12.43 16.56 -2.38
C ASN A 516 -12.51 16.56 -0.85
N TRP A 517 -11.98 15.52 -0.19
CA TRP A 517 -11.96 15.48 1.26
C TRP A 517 -10.97 16.48 1.87
N VAL A 518 -9.75 16.57 1.35
CA VAL A 518 -8.71 17.49 1.83
C VAL A 518 -9.04 18.95 1.53
N GLU A 519 -9.48 19.22 0.30
CA GLU A 519 -9.55 20.59 -0.22
C GLU A 519 -10.94 21.22 -0.08
N LYS A 520 -12.01 20.39 -0.08
CA LYS A 520 -13.41 20.84 -0.02
C LYS A 520 -14.15 20.35 1.21
N ALA A 521 -13.46 19.63 2.13
CA ALA A 521 -14.06 19.00 3.29
C ALA A 521 -15.25 18.06 2.97
N THR A 522 -15.31 17.54 1.73
CA THR A 522 -16.33 16.57 1.32
C THR A 522 -15.95 15.21 1.85
N VAL A 523 -16.58 14.80 2.96
CA VAL A 523 -16.31 13.54 3.63
C VAL A 523 -16.74 12.36 2.74
N PRO A 524 -15.86 11.39 2.45
CA PRO A 524 -16.22 10.23 1.64
C PRO A 524 -17.25 9.34 2.34
N GLY A 525 -18.35 9.04 1.64
CA GLY A 525 -19.32 8.01 1.99
C GLY A 525 -19.02 6.69 1.27
N GLU A 526 -20.08 5.95 0.93
CA GLU A 526 -19.98 4.79 0.03
C GLU A 526 -19.40 5.23 -1.31
N GLN A 527 -18.45 4.46 -1.80
CA GLN A 527 -17.80 4.70 -3.10
C GLN A 527 -18.30 3.67 -4.11
N ILE A 528 -18.01 3.91 -5.37
CA ILE A 528 -18.33 2.94 -6.44
C ILE A 528 -17.01 2.49 -7.07
N THR A 529 -16.80 1.18 -7.14
CA THR A 529 -15.73 0.57 -7.91
C THR A 529 -16.28 -0.05 -9.19
N ARG A 530 -15.44 -0.08 -10.22
CA ARG A 530 -15.76 -0.64 -11.53
C ARG A 530 -14.83 -1.79 -11.86
N ASP A 531 -15.41 -2.87 -12.36
CA ASP A 531 -14.70 -4.02 -12.92
C ASP A 531 -14.23 -3.70 -14.35
N THR A 532 -12.96 -3.92 -14.63
CA THR A 532 -12.39 -3.70 -15.95
C THR A 532 -12.06 -5.01 -16.69
N VAL A 533 -12.22 -6.17 -16.05
CA VAL A 533 -11.77 -7.46 -16.59
C VAL A 533 -12.80 -8.57 -16.45
N GLY A 534 -13.26 -8.93 -15.25
CA GLY A 534 -14.14 -10.07 -15.04
C GLY A 534 -15.46 -9.93 -15.82
N VAL A 535 -16.20 -8.87 -15.53
CA VAL A 535 -17.35 -8.39 -16.33
C VAL A 535 -17.13 -6.90 -16.59
N PRO A 536 -16.50 -6.53 -17.72
CA PRO A 536 -16.15 -5.14 -17.99
C PRO A 536 -17.36 -4.20 -17.91
N GLY A 537 -17.24 -3.16 -17.09
CA GLY A 537 -18.30 -2.20 -16.83
C GLY A 537 -19.21 -2.53 -15.64
N ARG A 538 -19.15 -3.74 -15.08
CA ARG A 538 -19.81 -4.08 -13.82
C ARG A 538 -19.36 -3.14 -12.72
N THR A 539 -20.29 -2.70 -11.88
CA THR A 539 -20.00 -1.83 -10.74
C THR A 539 -20.45 -2.46 -9.43
N ARG A 540 -19.74 -2.12 -8.34
CA ARG A 540 -20.13 -2.51 -6.97
C ARG A 540 -19.96 -1.33 -6.03
N PRO A 541 -20.80 -1.22 -4.98
CA PRO A 541 -20.50 -0.27 -3.92
C PRO A 541 -19.26 -0.76 -3.15
N MET A 542 -18.33 0.15 -2.91
CA MET A 542 -17.29 -0.02 -1.92
C MET A 542 -17.85 0.41 -0.58
N CYS A 543 -18.21 -0.57 0.24
CA CYS A 543 -18.76 -0.35 1.55
C CYS A 543 -17.64 0.00 2.54
N GLU A 544 -17.83 1.05 3.34
CA GLU A 544 -16.91 1.35 4.43
C GLU A 544 -16.97 0.21 5.46
N TYR A 545 -15.82 -0.39 5.76
CA TYR A 545 -15.71 -1.47 6.75
C TYR A 545 -16.32 -1.04 8.11
N PRO A 546 -17.10 -1.89 8.81
CA PRO A 546 -17.28 -3.34 8.58
C PRO A 546 -18.45 -3.73 7.65
N LYS A 547 -19.06 -2.80 6.96
CA LYS A 547 -20.16 -3.09 6.04
C LYS A 547 -19.67 -3.83 4.79
N TRP A 548 -20.57 -4.61 4.20
CA TRP A 548 -20.34 -5.36 2.97
C TRP A 548 -21.52 -5.21 2.01
N PRO A 549 -21.33 -5.38 0.67
CA PRO A 549 -22.39 -5.20 -0.31
C PRO A 549 -23.35 -6.39 -0.33
N GLN A 550 -24.65 -6.13 -0.10
CA GLN A 550 -25.72 -7.11 -0.22
C GLN A 550 -26.65 -6.74 -1.38
N TYR A 551 -26.99 -7.71 -2.22
CA TYR A 551 -27.97 -7.52 -3.28
C TYR A 551 -29.35 -7.26 -2.71
N LYS A 552 -30.10 -6.29 -3.29
CA LYS A 552 -31.44 -5.87 -2.83
C LYS A 552 -32.56 -6.82 -3.25
N GLY A 553 -32.25 -7.89 -4.00
CA GLY A 553 -33.23 -8.84 -4.53
C GLY A 553 -33.92 -8.37 -5.82
N SER A 554 -33.53 -7.24 -6.38
CA SER A 554 -34.04 -6.69 -7.65
C SER A 554 -33.07 -5.73 -8.31
N GLY A 555 -33.20 -5.50 -9.60
CA GLY A 555 -32.36 -4.65 -10.41
C GLY A 555 -31.26 -5.42 -11.14
N ASP A 556 -30.45 -4.68 -11.90
CA ASP A 556 -29.33 -5.25 -12.66
C ASP A 556 -28.22 -5.71 -11.70
N VAL A 557 -27.89 -7.00 -11.74
CA VAL A 557 -26.85 -7.62 -10.92
C VAL A 557 -25.45 -7.05 -11.20
N ASN A 558 -25.26 -6.35 -12.31
CA ASN A 558 -24.00 -5.69 -12.66
C ASN A 558 -23.94 -4.21 -12.25
N ALA A 559 -25.02 -3.68 -11.66
CA ALA A 559 -25.09 -2.29 -11.24
C ALA A 559 -24.97 -2.12 -9.73
N ALA A 560 -24.05 -1.25 -9.26
CA ALA A 560 -23.89 -0.92 -7.83
C ALA A 560 -25.19 -0.47 -7.17
N ALA A 561 -26.11 0.18 -7.92
CA ALA A 561 -27.40 0.64 -7.41
C ALA A 561 -28.31 -0.51 -6.95
N SER A 562 -28.07 -1.75 -7.39
CA SER A 562 -28.83 -2.93 -6.99
C SER A 562 -28.35 -3.56 -5.67
N PHE A 563 -27.32 -2.98 -5.05
CA PHE A 563 -26.75 -3.42 -3.78
C PHE A 563 -26.95 -2.37 -2.69
N ALA A 564 -26.88 -2.81 -1.44
CA ALA A 564 -26.85 -1.95 -0.26
C ALA A 564 -25.69 -2.37 0.65
N CYS A 565 -25.04 -1.41 1.27
CA CYS A 565 -24.02 -1.69 2.29
C CYS A 565 -24.69 -2.02 3.62
N VAL A 566 -24.57 -3.29 4.07
CA VAL A 566 -25.16 -3.81 5.32
C VAL A 566 -24.07 -4.20 6.32
N ASN A 567 -24.46 -4.36 7.62
CA ASN A 567 -23.57 -4.79 8.71
C ASN A 567 -23.54 -6.30 8.84
#